data_314101c1235554539b8c7fc650cef2f7
#
_entry.id   314101c1235554539b8c7fc650cef2f7
#
_cell.length_a   1.000
_cell.length_b   1.000
_cell.length_c   1.000
_cell.angle_alpha   90.00
_cell.angle_beta   90.00
_cell.angle_gamma   90.00
#
_symmetry.space_group_name_H-M   'P 1'
#
loop_
_entity.id
_entity.type
_entity.pdbx_description
1 polymer ?
#
loop_
_entity_poly.entity_id
_entity_poly.type
_entity_poly.pdbx_seq_one_letter_code
_entity_poly.pdbx_strand_id
1 'polypeptide(L)'
;MRAILGALGRSFANMREAVPNKKSNQKINDRDNTMATMTATGGRDQGMTSEQRLVIFASSLGTVFEWYDFYIYGTLAPILAAQFFSGVNPTAAFIFTLLAFAAGFAVRPFGALFFGRLGDLIGRKYTFLITMSLMGVGTFFIGVLPSYASVGIIAPVILIGLRLAQGLALGGEYGGAAIYVAEHAPKNKRGLYTSWIQTTATLGLFMALLLVLGIRTSMGEAAFAGKDMFWGGWRIPFLLSAILLAVSIWIRLKLNESPLFQKMVAEGTNSKRPLTEAFGQWSNAKIAILALFGATAGEAVIWYGGQFYALFFLTLTLKVPAVTAQILIAVSLLLGTPCFILFGWLSDRIGRKPIILAGFALGVITYFPIFQGLTHFANPKLEAAIAGAPVTVVADPSECSFQFNPVGIAKFTTTCDIAKSALVSRSVNYKNEAAPAGTKASVKIGDQVIQAGTPDFAKQLGDAITKHGYPPSANPAEINYVMTVLLLTILVIYVTLVYAPIAAWLVELFPTRIRYSGLSLPYHIGNGWFGGFLPATVFAIVAATGDIYSGLWYPIVVAAMSFVVGLIFLPETKDRDITKI
;
A
#
# COMPACT_ATOMS: atom_id res chain seq x y z
N MET A 1 -28.16 -0.01 -11.66
CA MET A 1 -27.57 1.26 -12.12
C MET A 1 -28.60 2.40 -12.18
N ARG A 2 -29.74 2.29 -12.91
CA ARG A 2 -30.80 3.33 -12.90
C ARG A 2 -31.41 3.63 -11.53
N ALA A 3 -31.56 2.65 -10.65
CA ALA A 3 -32.07 2.84 -9.27
C ALA A 3 -31.08 3.60 -8.38
N ILE A 4 -29.78 3.36 -8.54
CA ILE A 4 -28.71 4.05 -7.79
C ILE A 4 -28.56 5.49 -8.29
N LEU A 5 -28.58 5.71 -9.61
CA LEU A 5 -28.58 7.05 -10.20
C LEU A 5 -29.87 7.83 -9.90
N GLY A 6 -31.02 7.15 -9.83
CA GLY A 6 -32.29 7.76 -9.43
C GLY A 6 -32.36 8.10 -7.93
N ALA A 7 -31.69 7.34 -7.06
CA ALA A 7 -31.57 7.65 -5.63
C ALA A 7 -30.62 8.83 -5.40
N LEU A 8 -29.49 8.87 -6.13
CA LEU A 8 -28.55 9.99 -6.12
C LEU A 8 -29.22 11.28 -6.66
N GLY A 9 -29.95 11.18 -7.78
CA GLY A 9 -30.66 12.33 -8.37
C GLY A 9 -31.73 12.92 -7.45
N ARG A 10 -32.50 12.08 -6.74
CA ARG A 10 -33.50 12.52 -5.75
C ARG A 10 -32.85 13.12 -4.49
N SER A 11 -31.70 12.60 -4.07
CA SER A 11 -30.91 13.18 -2.97
C SER A 11 -30.38 14.57 -3.31
N PHE A 12 -29.94 14.80 -4.56
CA PHE A 12 -29.52 16.13 -5.04
C PHE A 12 -30.67 17.13 -5.16
N ALA A 13 -31.87 16.70 -5.53
CA ALA A 13 -33.06 17.54 -5.60
C ALA A 13 -33.50 17.99 -4.19
N ASN A 14 -33.51 17.06 -3.22
CA ASN A 14 -33.86 17.36 -1.83
C ASN A 14 -32.83 18.26 -1.10
N MET A 15 -31.57 18.33 -1.56
CA MET A 15 -30.58 19.28 -1.02
C MET A 15 -30.81 20.74 -1.44
N ARG A 16 -31.54 20.99 -2.53
CA ARG A 16 -31.90 22.37 -2.95
C ARG A 16 -33.06 22.95 -2.15
N GLU A 17 -33.91 22.13 -1.55
CA GLU A 17 -35.09 22.55 -0.79
C GLU A 17 -34.89 22.64 0.72
N ALA A 18 -33.77 22.16 1.26
CA ALA A 18 -33.47 22.22 2.70
C ALA A 18 -32.89 23.59 3.11
N VAL A 19 -33.64 24.67 2.87
CA VAL A 19 -33.46 25.95 3.58
C VAL A 19 -34.26 25.85 4.89
N PRO A 20 -33.64 25.99 6.08
CA PRO A 20 -34.30 25.75 7.35
C PRO A 20 -35.40 26.79 7.59
N ASN A 21 -36.63 26.33 7.78
CA ASN A 21 -37.77 27.15 8.16
C ASN A 21 -37.63 27.52 9.67
N LYS A 22 -37.83 28.76 10.02
CA LYS A 22 -37.65 29.39 11.34
C LYS A 22 -38.32 28.71 12.55
N LYS A 23 -39.13 27.68 12.36
CA LYS A 23 -39.84 26.95 13.45
C LYS A 23 -39.09 25.73 14.00
N SER A 24 -37.93 25.36 13.44
CA SER A 24 -37.13 24.22 13.95
C SER A 24 -36.13 24.61 15.05
N ASN A 25 -35.87 25.90 15.25
CA ASN A 25 -34.85 26.37 16.19
C ASN A 25 -35.16 26.14 17.67
N GLN A 26 -36.43 25.95 18.05
CA GLN A 26 -36.78 25.72 19.44
C GLN A 26 -36.49 24.29 19.93
N LYS A 27 -36.63 23.29 19.02
CA LYS A 27 -36.28 21.88 19.35
C LYS A 27 -34.77 21.60 19.34
N ILE A 28 -33.97 22.43 18.66
CA ILE A 28 -32.52 22.32 18.62
C ILE A 28 -31.93 22.84 19.93
N ASN A 29 -32.42 23.94 20.48
CA ASN A 29 -31.97 24.49 21.76
C ASN A 29 -32.15 23.57 22.97
N ASP A 30 -33.24 22.77 22.98
CA ASP A 30 -33.48 21.81 24.09
C ASP A 30 -32.52 20.60 24.02
N ARG A 31 -32.08 20.19 22.82
CA ARG A 31 -31.07 19.14 22.67
C ARG A 31 -29.66 19.62 22.97
N ASP A 32 -29.34 20.86 22.61
CA ASP A 32 -28.02 21.46 22.92
C ASP A 32 -27.83 21.71 24.42
N ASN A 33 -28.89 22.08 25.16
CA ASN A 33 -28.85 22.16 26.61
C ASN A 33 -28.65 20.80 27.29
N THR A 34 -29.18 19.71 26.73
CA THR A 34 -28.95 18.35 27.24
C THR A 34 -27.52 17.87 26.93
N MET A 35 -26.94 18.24 25.80
CA MET A 35 -25.53 17.96 25.49
C MET A 35 -24.56 18.82 26.28
N ALA A 36 -24.85 20.09 26.51
CA ALA A 36 -24.00 20.97 27.33
C ALA A 36 -23.96 20.54 28.80
N THR A 37 -25.05 19.96 29.32
CA THR A 37 -25.10 19.45 30.70
C THR A 37 -24.35 18.12 30.85
N MET A 38 -24.20 17.33 29.78
CA MET A 38 -23.41 16.08 29.80
C MET A 38 -21.89 16.32 29.74
N THR A 39 -21.42 17.49 29.29
CA THR A 39 -20.00 17.83 29.24
C THR A 39 -19.43 18.37 30.57
N ALA A 40 -20.27 18.66 31.56
CA ALA A 40 -19.86 19.30 32.83
C ALA A 40 -19.70 18.32 34.00
N THR A 41 -19.97 17.02 33.85
CA THR A 41 -19.71 16.03 34.89
C THR A 41 -18.34 15.41 34.69
N GLY A 42 -17.43 15.78 35.59
CA GLY A 42 -16.02 15.35 35.59
C GLY A 42 -15.79 13.85 35.62
N GLY A 43 -14.87 13.42 34.78
CA GLY A 43 -13.83 12.44 35.09
C GLY A 43 -14.25 11.02 35.50
N ARG A 44 -15.12 10.32 34.73
CA ARG A 44 -15.05 8.86 34.64
C ARG A 44 -14.75 8.49 33.20
N ASP A 45 -13.80 7.59 33.02
CA ASP A 45 -13.41 7.03 31.72
C ASP A 45 -14.62 6.29 31.11
N GLN A 46 -15.52 7.05 30.47
CA GLN A 46 -16.70 6.48 29.82
C GLN A 46 -16.21 5.67 28.62
N GLY A 47 -16.52 4.37 28.63
CA GLY A 47 -16.24 3.48 27.51
C GLY A 47 -16.84 4.01 26.20
N MET A 48 -16.43 3.42 25.05
CA MET A 48 -17.00 3.76 23.76
C MET A 48 -18.52 3.71 23.75
N THR A 49 -19.18 4.75 23.21
CA THR A 49 -20.64 4.73 22.96
C THR A 49 -20.97 3.73 21.84
N SER A 50 -22.22 3.28 21.79
CA SER A 50 -22.69 2.37 20.73
C SER A 50 -22.56 3.00 19.34
N GLU A 51 -22.78 4.31 19.23
CA GLU A 51 -22.59 5.05 17.98
C GLU A 51 -21.12 5.07 17.55
N GLN A 52 -20.19 5.37 18.46
CA GLN A 52 -18.76 5.33 18.17
C GLN A 52 -18.26 3.95 17.75
N ARG A 53 -18.75 2.88 18.40
CA ARG A 53 -18.44 1.50 17.99
C ARG A 53 -18.94 1.21 16.59
N LEU A 54 -20.16 1.64 16.25
CA LEU A 54 -20.74 1.46 14.93
C LEU A 54 -19.92 2.22 13.86
N VAL A 55 -19.51 3.46 14.15
CA VAL A 55 -18.67 4.27 13.24
C VAL A 55 -17.34 3.60 12.95
N ILE A 56 -16.63 3.14 13.99
CA ILE A 56 -15.36 2.43 13.84
C ILE A 56 -15.55 1.15 13.03
N PHE A 57 -16.52 0.32 13.43
CA PHE A 57 -16.80 -0.95 12.76
C PHE A 57 -17.13 -0.76 11.27
N ALA A 58 -18.05 0.16 10.97
CA ALA A 58 -18.49 0.42 9.60
C ALA A 58 -17.37 1.01 8.72
N SER A 59 -16.55 1.92 9.29
CA SER A 59 -15.41 2.47 8.58
C SER A 59 -14.33 1.43 8.36
N SER A 60 -13.99 0.64 9.39
CA SER A 60 -13.01 -0.43 9.30
C SER A 60 -13.44 -1.52 8.32
N LEU A 61 -14.69 -1.97 8.37
CA LEU A 61 -15.19 -3.02 7.47
C LEU A 61 -15.08 -2.62 5.99
N GLY A 62 -15.39 -1.36 5.66
CA GLY A 62 -15.21 -0.86 4.30
C GLY A 62 -13.76 -0.90 3.86
N THR A 63 -12.86 -0.47 4.72
CA THR A 63 -11.43 -0.47 4.44
C THR A 63 -10.85 -1.90 4.36
N VAL A 64 -11.40 -2.89 5.10
CA VAL A 64 -11.05 -4.32 4.89
C VAL A 64 -11.38 -4.75 3.47
N PHE A 65 -12.54 -4.35 2.93
CA PHE A 65 -12.93 -4.71 1.57
C PHE A 65 -12.06 -4.03 0.51
N GLU A 66 -11.65 -2.78 0.75
CA GLU A 66 -10.68 -2.07 -0.08
C GLU A 66 -9.36 -2.82 -0.17
N TRP A 67 -8.78 -3.22 0.98
CA TRP A 67 -7.55 -3.99 1.02
C TRP A 67 -7.72 -5.38 0.42
N TYR A 68 -8.85 -6.03 0.62
CA TYR A 68 -9.18 -7.27 -0.05
C TYR A 68 -9.13 -7.13 -1.58
N ASP A 69 -9.81 -6.14 -2.13
CA ASP A 69 -9.84 -5.86 -3.58
C ASP A 69 -8.44 -5.60 -4.15
N PHE A 70 -7.59 -4.95 -3.36
CA PHE A 70 -6.20 -4.71 -3.72
C PHE A 70 -5.37 -6.00 -3.73
N TYR A 71 -5.49 -6.83 -2.69
CA TYR A 71 -4.68 -8.03 -2.54
C TYR A 71 -5.07 -9.17 -3.47
N ILE A 72 -6.34 -9.33 -3.82
CA ILE A 72 -6.75 -10.38 -4.77
C ILE A 72 -6.08 -10.20 -6.14
N TYR A 73 -5.91 -8.96 -6.59
CA TYR A 73 -5.20 -8.70 -7.84
C TYR A 73 -3.73 -9.12 -7.76
N GLY A 74 -3.03 -8.72 -6.72
CA GLY A 74 -1.63 -9.08 -6.51
C GLY A 74 -1.44 -10.60 -6.36
N THR A 75 -2.31 -11.25 -5.58
CA THR A 75 -2.27 -12.71 -5.36
C THR A 75 -2.52 -13.50 -6.64
N LEU A 76 -3.37 -12.98 -7.53
CA LEU A 76 -3.76 -13.61 -8.79
C LEU A 76 -2.96 -13.11 -10.00
N ALA A 77 -1.95 -12.25 -9.81
CA ALA A 77 -1.18 -11.64 -10.89
C ALA A 77 -0.64 -12.64 -11.94
N PRO A 78 -0.10 -13.83 -11.59
CA PRO A 78 0.33 -14.80 -12.59
C PRO A 78 -0.80 -15.32 -13.48
N ILE A 79 -2.00 -15.52 -12.92
CA ILE A 79 -3.18 -15.96 -13.66
C ILE A 79 -3.69 -14.82 -14.56
N LEU A 80 -3.77 -13.60 -14.02
CA LEU A 80 -4.17 -12.41 -14.79
C LEU A 80 -3.23 -12.15 -15.97
N ALA A 81 -1.91 -12.38 -15.78
CA ALA A 81 -0.93 -12.30 -16.84
C ALA A 81 -1.27 -13.27 -18.01
N ALA A 82 -1.54 -14.53 -17.68
CA ALA A 82 -1.89 -15.54 -18.67
C ALA A 82 -3.25 -15.28 -19.35
N GLN A 83 -4.20 -14.69 -18.63
CA GLN A 83 -5.56 -14.43 -19.14
C GLN A 83 -5.66 -13.16 -20.00
N PHE A 84 -4.96 -12.10 -19.62
CA PHE A 84 -5.15 -10.78 -20.23
C PHE A 84 -3.99 -10.33 -21.11
N PHE A 85 -2.82 -10.96 -21.01
CA PHE A 85 -1.63 -10.58 -21.77
C PHE A 85 -1.02 -11.78 -22.55
N SER A 86 -1.82 -12.78 -22.87
CA SER A 86 -1.36 -13.99 -23.59
C SER A 86 -0.86 -13.75 -25.01
N GLY A 87 -1.09 -12.55 -25.57
CA GLY A 87 -0.54 -12.15 -26.89
C GLY A 87 0.95 -11.82 -26.91
N VAL A 88 1.62 -11.84 -25.75
CA VAL A 88 3.06 -11.59 -25.61
C VAL A 88 3.71 -12.76 -24.84
N ASN A 89 5.05 -12.80 -24.82
CA ASN A 89 5.74 -13.85 -24.06
C ASN A 89 5.38 -13.80 -22.55
N PRO A 90 5.46 -14.93 -21.82
CA PRO A 90 5.01 -15.00 -20.42
C PRO A 90 5.67 -13.99 -19.49
N THR A 91 6.94 -13.67 -19.68
CA THR A 91 7.67 -12.68 -18.88
C THR A 91 7.11 -11.28 -19.13
N ALA A 92 6.89 -10.90 -20.39
CA ALA A 92 6.28 -9.61 -20.74
C ALA A 92 4.82 -9.53 -20.24
N ALA A 93 4.06 -10.62 -20.32
CA ALA A 93 2.70 -10.69 -19.79
C ALA A 93 2.66 -10.42 -18.28
N PHE A 94 3.56 -11.03 -17.52
CA PHE A 94 3.67 -10.80 -16.08
C PHE A 94 4.08 -9.36 -15.77
N ILE A 95 5.06 -8.83 -16.50
CA ILE A 95 5.47 -7.42 -16.38
C ILE A 95 4.29 -6.48 -16.62
N PHE A 96 3.52 -6.66 -17.69
CA PHE A 96 2.35 -5.83 -17.99
C PHE A 96 1.27 -5.92 -16.92
N THR A 97 1.11 -7.07 -16.27
CA THR A 97 0.19 -7.23 -15.14
C THR A 97 0.65 -6.44 -13.93
N LEU A 98 1.94 -6.47 -13.62
CA LEU A 98 2.51 -5.65 -12.54
C LEU A 98 2.46 -4.15 -12.86
N LEU A 99 2.56 -3.77 -14.13
CA LEU A 99 2.38 -2.39 -14.57
C LEU A 99 0.96 -1.89 -14.43
N ALA A 100 -0.03 -2.71 -14.76
CA ALA A 100 -1.43 -2.37 -14.51
C ALA A 100 -1.68 -2.17 -12.99
N PHE A 101 -0.97 -2.92 -12.15
CA PHE A 101 -0.98 -2.73 -10.70
C PHE A 101 -0.32 -1.40 -10.30
N ALA A 102 0.87 -1.12 -10.80
CA ALA A 102 1.62 0.12 -10.53
C ALA A 102 0.91 1.38 -11.04
N ALA A 103 0.20 1.29 -12.17
CA ALA A 103 -0.59 2.39 -12.71
C ALA A 103 -1.66 2.89 -11.71
N GLY A 104 -2.26 1.97 -10.94
CA GLY A 104 -3.16 2.33 -9.85
C GLY A 104 -2.49 3.20 -8.78
N PHE A 105 -1.23 2.95 -8.45
CA PHE A 105 -0.48 3.79 -7.51
C PHE A 105 -0.12 5.16 -8.07
N ALA A 106 0.28 5.19 -9.35
CA ALA A 106 0.69 6.44 -10.01
C ALA A 106 -0.43 7.50 -10.04
N VAL A 107 -1.70 7.07 -10.19
CA VAL A 107 -2.85 7.98 -10.27
C VAL A 107 -3.48 8.34 -8.93
N ARG A 108 -3.09 7.70 -7.81
CA ARG A 108 -3.64 8.02 -6.47
C ARG A 108 -3.58 9.50 -6.08
N PRO A 109 -2.49 10.24 -6.30
CA PRO A 109 -2.45 11.66 -5.97
C PRO A 109 -3.49 12.50 -6.73
N PHE A 110 -3.79 12.15 -7.98
CA PHE A 110 -4.84 12.82 -8.75
C PHE A 110 -6.23 12.52 -8.18
N GLY A 111 -6.46 11.26 -7.77
CA GLY A 111 -7.65 10.86 -7.03
C GLY A 111 -7.78 11.63 -5.71
N ALA A 112 -6.68 11.81 -4.98
CA ALA A 112 -6.65 12.59 -3.73
C ALA A 112 -7.06 14.05 -3.95
N LEU A 113 -6.59 14.69 -5.03
CA LEU A 113 -7.00 16.04 -5.39
C LEU A 113 -8.50 16.11 -5.72
N PHE A 114 -9.00 15.19 -6.56
CA PHE A 114 -10.39 15.19 -6.98
C PHE A 114 -11.34 14.88 -5.83
N PHE A 115 -11.16 13.75 -5.15
CA PHE A 115 -12.03 13.30 -4.07
C PHE A 115 -11.80 14.06 -2.77
N GLY A 116 -10.58 14.56 -2.51
CA GLY A 116 -10.29 15.45 -1.41
C GLY A 116 -11.11 16.74 -1.49
N ARG A 117 -11.11 17.37 -2.67
CA ARG A 117 -11.98 18.52 -2.93
C ARG A 117 -13.46 18.19 -2.75
N LEU A 118 -13.88 17.05 -3.28
CA LEU A 118 -15.28 16.61 -3.18
C LEU A 118 -15.69 16.43 -1.72
N GLY A 119 -14.85 15.80 -0.89
CA GLY A 119 -15.10 15.57 0.53
C GLY A 119 -15.16 16.82 1.38
N ASP A 120 -14.42 17.87 1.02
CA ASP A 120 -14.52 19.17 1.68
C ASP A 120 -15.76 19.99 1.22
N LEU A 121 -16.28 19.72 0.01
CA LEU A 121 -17.46 20.42 -0.54
C LEU A 121 -18.80 19.77 -0.16
N ILE A 122 -18.92 18.43 -0.30
CA ILE A 122 -20.20 17.72 -0.16
C ILE A 122 -20.29 16.83 1.08
N GLY A 123 -19.17 16.64 1.80
CA GLY A 123 -19.11 15.84 3.03
C GLY A 123 -18.29 14.57 2.89
N ARG A 124 -17.88 14.05 4.06
CA ARG A 124 -16.98 12.88 4.18
C ARG A 124 -17.71 11.59 3.81
N LYS A 125 -18.94 11.44 4.29
CA LYS A 125 -19.81 10.27 4.06
C LYS A 125 -20.06 10.02 2.57
N TYR A 126 -20.50 11.05 1.84
CA TYR A 126 -20.89 10.92 0.44
C TYR A 126 -19.68 10.65 -0.46
N THR A 127 -18.58 11.35 -0.23
CA THR A 127 -17.34 11.13 -0.99
C THR A 127 -16.84 9.72 -0.81
N PHE A 128 -16.84 9.22 0.43
CA PHE A 128 -16.43 7.87 0.73
C PHE A 128 -17.34 6.80 0.09
N LEU A 129 -18.67 7.03 0.04
CA LEU A 129 -19.58 6.16 -0.69
C LEU A 129 -19.29 6.09 -2.19
N ILE A 130 -18.93 7.22 -2.80
CA ILE A 130 -18.60 7.29 -4.23
C ILE A 130 -17.30 6.53 -4.51
N THR A 131 -16.25 6.78 -3.73
CA THR A 131 -14.94 6.14 -3.93
C THR A 131 -15.01 4.63 -3.76
N MET A 132 -15.65 4.16 -2.71
CA MET A 132 -15.84 2.73 -2.45
C MET A 132 -16.70 2.06 -3.54
N SER A 133 -17.77 2.74 -4.01
CA SER A 133 -18.59 2.21 -5.11
C SER A 133 -17.78 2.07 -6.39
N LEU A 134 -16.95 3.05 -6.72
CA LEU A 134 -16.08 3.01 -7.89
C LEU A 134 -15.04 1.88 -7.78
N MET A 135 -14.47 1.67 -6.57
CA MET A 135 -13.51 0.60 -6.29
C MET A 135 -14.16 -0.78 -6.46
N GLY A 136 -15.25 -1.06 -5.75
CA GLY A 136 -15.89 -2.38 -5.77
C GLY A 136 -16.53 -2.72 -7.13
N VAL A 137 -17.10 -1.72 -7.83
CA VAL A 137 -17.60 -1.90 -9.20
C VAL A 137 -16.45 -2.23 -10.15
N GLY A 138 -15.31 -1.53 -10.03
CA GLY A 138 -14.11 -1.82 -10.82
C GLY A 138 -13.60 -3.24 -10.59
N THR A 139 -13.56 -3.69 -9.32
CA THR A 139 -13.13 -5.05 -8.96
C THR A 139 -14.08 -6.10 -9.53
N PHE A 140 -15.39 -5.91 -9.39
CA PHE A 140 -16.39 -6.82 -9.96
C PHE A 140 -16.22 -6.97 -11.48
N PHE A 141 -16.01 -5.86 -12.21
CA PHE A 141 -15.84 -5.90 -13.65
C PHE A 141 -14.58 -6.62 -14.10
N ILE A 142 -13.50 -6.66 -13.31
CA ILE A 142 -12.34 -7.52 -13.61
C ILE A 142 -12.77 -9.00 -13.61
N GLY A 143 -13.65 -9.40 -12.69
CA GLY A 143 -14.16 -10.77 -12.61
C GLY A 143 -14.98 -11.23 -13.82
N VAL A 144 -15.69 -10.31 -14.51
CA VAL A 144 -16.49 -10.62 -15.70
C VAL A 144 -15.79 -10.28 -17.01
N LEU A 145 -14.60 -9.68 -16.95
CA LEU A 145 -13.87 -9.24 -18.14
C LEU A 145 -13.50 -10.45 -19.02
N PRO A 146 -13.79 -10.44 -20.34
CA PRO A 146 -13.36 -11.49 -21.24
C PRO A 146 -11.84 -11.52 -21.38
N SER A 147 -11.28 -12.72 -21.63
CA SER A 147 -9.84 -12.90 -21.78
C SER A 147 -9.30 -12.33 -23.10
N TYR A 148 -7.96 -12.21 -23.18
CA TYR A 148 -7.28 -11.83 -24.43
C TYR A 148 -7.64 -12.76 -25.59
N ALA A 149 -7.78 -14.06 -25.34
CA ALA A 149 -8.17 -15.04 -26.35
C ALA A 149 -9.55 -14.77 -26.98
N SER A 150 -10.45 -14.11 -26.22
CA SER A 150 -11.82 -13.81 -26.69
C SER A 150 -11.93 -12.48 -27.43
N VAL A 151 -11.28 -11.42 -26.94
CA VAL A 151 -11.46 -10.03 -27.43
C VAL A 151 -10.15 -9.32 -27.79
N GLY A 152 -9.03 -10.05 -27.81
CA GLY A 152 -7.72 -9.50 -28.19
C GLY A 152 -7.26 -8.37 -27.26
N ILE A 153 -6.65 -7.35 -27.87
CA ILE A 153 -6.04 -6.20 -27.16
C ILE A 153 -7.04 -5.37 -26.33
N ILE A 154 -8.33 -5.51 -26.58
CA ILE A 154 -9.37 -4.79 -25.82
C ILE A 154 -9.40 -5.24 -24.37
N ALA A 155 -9.11 -6.53 -24.09
CA ALA A 155 -9.08 -7.06 -22.72
C ALA A 155 -8.06 -6.34 -21.81
N PRO A 156 -6.77 -6.26 -22.15
CA PRO A 156 -5.81 -5.52 -21.33
C PRO A 156 -6.08 -4.02 -21.26
N VAL A 157 -6.59 -3.39 -22.33
CA VAL A 157 -6.95 -1.97 -22.30
C VAL A 157 -8.05 -1.69 -21.26
N ILE A 158 -9.12 -2.51 -21.25
CA ILE A 158 -10.18 -2.38 -20.23
C ILE A 158 -9.62 -2.67 -18.84
N LEU A 159 -8.81 -3.71 -18.67
CA LEU A 159 -8.19 -4.05 -17.39
C LEU A 159 -7.39 -2.87 -16.83
N ILE A 160 -6.53 -2.25 -17.65
CA ILE A 160 -5.74 -1.08 -17.27
C ILE A 160 -6.67 0.10 -16.91
N GLY A 161 -7.70 0.36 -17.71
CA GLY A 161 -8.70 1.39 -17.45
C GLY A 161 -9.41 1.19 -16.09
N LEU A 162 -9.82 -0.05 -15.78
CA LEU A 162 -10.40 -0.40 -14.48
C LEU A 162 -9.40 -0.18 -13.33
N ARG A 163 -8.13 -0.54 -13.51
CA ARG A 163 -7.08 -0.32 -12.51
C ARG A 163 -6.79 1.16 -12.28
N LEU A 164 -6.81 1.98 -13.32
CA LEU A 164 -6.69 3.44 -13.18
C LEU A 164 -7.89 4.02 -12.42
N ALA A 165 -9.12 3.58 -12.73
CA ALA A 165 -10.32 4.02 -12.02
C ALA A 165 -10.28 3.62 -10.53
N GLN A 166 -9.84 2.40 -10.22
CA GLN A 166 -9.63 1.95 -8.84
C GLN A 166 -8.54 2.77 -8.13
N GLY A 167 -7.42 3.07 -8.80
CA GLY A 167 -6.36 3.90 -8.25
C GLY A 167 -6.83 5.33 -7.93
N LEU A 168 -7.64 5.94 -8.82
CA LEU A 168 -8.27 7.23 -8.54
C LEU A 168 -9.19 7.16 -7.32
N ALA A 169 -10.04 6.10 -7.21
CA ALA A 169 -10.93 5.90 -6.07
C ALA A 169 -10.17 5.81 -4.74
N LEU A 170 -9.11 4.99 -4.70
CA LEU A 170 -8.23 4.84 -3.55
C LEU A 170 -7.66 6.17 -3.06
N GLY A 171 -7.37 7.11 -3.98
CA GLY A 171 -6.90 8.45 -3.65
C GLY A 171 -7.85 9.27 -2.77
N GLY A 172 -9.15 8.92 -2.75
CA GLY A 172 -10.15 9.57 -1.87
C GLY A 172 -10.50 8.76 -0.62
N GLU A 173 -10.26 7.46 -0.60
CA GLU A 173 -10.88 6.57 0.38
C GLU A 173 -10.25 6.66 1.76
N TYR A 174 -8.93 6.52 1.85
CA TYR A 174 -8.24 6.55 3.15
C TYR A 174 -8.47 7.84 3.92
N GLY A 175 -8.34 9.00 3.25
CA GLY A 175 -8.59 10.31 3.87
C GLY A 175 -10.00 10.40 4.46
N GLY A 176 -11.00 9.90 3.72
CA GLY A 176 -12.39 9.86 4.18
C GLY A 176 -12.58 9.02 5.44
N ALA A 177 -12.06 7.80 5.46
CA ALA A 177 -12.15 6.90 6.61
C ALA A 177 -11.44 7.46 7.84
N ALA A 178 -10.20 7.93 7.67
CA ALA A 178 -9.37 8.46 8.74
C ALA A 178 -10.01 9.70 9.39
N ILE A 179 -10.46 10.66 8.57
CA ILE A 179 -11.13 11.88 9.05
C ILE A 179 -12.43 11.52 9.75
N TYR A 180 -13.25 10.65 9.14
CA TYR A 180 -14.56 10.29 9.67
C TYR A 180 -14.45 9.68 11.08
N VAL A 181 -13.53 8.74 11.28
CA VAL A 181 -13.29 8.12 12.60
C VAL A 181 -12.68 9.13 13.57
N ALA A 182 -11.69 9.93 13.14
CA ALA A 182 -11.02 10.90 14.00
C ALA A 182 -11.97 12.01 14.49
N GLU A 183 -12.93 12.43 13.65
CA GLU A 183 -13.92 13.46 14.00
C GLU A 183 -15.03 12.95 14.93
N HIS A 184 -15.24 11.63 15.02
CA HIS A 184 -16.15 11.01 16.00
C HIS A 184 -15.43 10.55 17.28
N ALA A 185 -14.08 10.52 17.27
CA ALA A 185 -13.30 10.06 18.41
C ALA A 185 -13.22 11.12 19.51
N PRO A 186 -13.23 10.73 20.80
CA PRO A 186 -12.87 11.62 21.90
C PRO A 186 -11.46 12.19 21.72
N LYS A 187 -11.24 13.43 22.16
CA LYS A 187 -9.97 14.15 22.00
C LYS A 187 -8.74 13.35 22.44
N ASN A 188 -8.84 12.66 23.57
CA ASN A 188 -7.75 11.91 24.20
C ASN A 188 -7.66 10.42 23.78
N LYS A 189 -8.47 9.96 22.83
CA LYS A 189 -8.51 8.57 22.34
C LYS A 189 -8.47 8.49 20.81
N ARG A 190 -8.08 9.56 20.15
CA ARG A 190 -8.12 9.65 18.69
C ARG A 190 -7.14 8.67 18.02
N GLY A 191 -5.93 8.52 18.58
CA GLY A 191 -4.95 7.55 18.14
C GLY A 191 -5.47 6.11 18.24
N LEU A 192 -6.06 5.75 19.39
CA LEU A 192 -6.67 4.44 19.61
C LEU A 192 -7.81 4.17 18.61
N TYR A 193 -8.70 5.14 18.37
CA TYR A 193 -9.85 4.94 17.50
C TYR A 193 -9.45 4.82 16.03
N THR A 194 -8.51 5.64 15.55
CA THR A 194 -8.03 5.57 14.17
C THR A 194 -7.15 4.36 13.91
N SER A 195 -6.46 3.81 14.92
CA SER A 195 -5.62 2.62 14.76
C SER A 195 -6.42 1.36 14.37
N TRP A 196 -7.71 1.30 14.68
CA TRP A 196 -8.57 0.22 14.21
C TRP A 196 -8.68 0.17 12.68
N ILE A 197 -8.68 1.32 12.01
CA ILE A 197 -8.64 1.37 10.54
C ILE A 197 -7.34 0.73 10.03
N GLN A 198 -6.23 0.93 10.73
CA GLN A 198 -4.93 0.43 10.28
C GLN A 198 -4.81 -1.10 10.35
N THR A 199 -5.56 -1.77 11.25
CA THR A 199 -5.62 -3.24 11.30
C THR A 199 -6.27 -3.84 10.06
N THR A 200 -7.04 -3.05 9.31
CA THR A 200 -7.85 -3.52 8.19
C THR A 200 -7.02 -4.00 7.00
N ALA A 201 -5.81 -3.45 6.82
CA ALA A 201 -4.89 -3.90 5.78
C ALA A 201 -4.52 -5.39 5.96
N THR A 202 -4.17 -5.77 7.19
CA THR A 202 -3.86 -7.17 7.53
C THR A 202 -5.08 -8.07 7.36
N LEU A 203 -6.25 -7.63 7.85
CA LEU A 203 -7.48 -8.40 7.73
C LEU A 203 -7.91 -8.59 6.27
N GLY A 204 -7.75 -7.57 5.42
CA GLY A 204 -8.00 -7.65 3.98
C GLY A 204 -7.11 -8.67 3.29
N LEU A 205 -5.81 -8.70 3.64
CA LEU A 205 -4.87 -9.70 3.14
C LEU A 205 -5.28 -11.12 3.55
N PHE A 206 -5.57 -11.35 4.83
CA PHE A 206 -6.05 -12.65 5.31
C PHE A 206 -7.29 -13.10 4.57
N MET A 207 -8.27 -12.22 4.41
CA MET A 207 -9.52 -12.54 3.71
C MET A 207 -9.24 -12.91 2.25
N ALA A 208 -8.39 -12.18 1.55
CA ALA A 208 -8.00 -12.47 0.18
C ALA A 208 -7.28 -13.83 0.05
N LEU A 209 -6.29 -14.08 0.91
CA LEU A 209 -5.51 -15.32 0.90
C LEU A 209 -6.37 -16.54 1.23
N LEU A 210 -7.16 -16.49 2.29
CA LEU A 210 -8.02 -17.60 2.70
C LEU A 210 -9.08 -17.92 1.65
N LEU A 211 -9.68 -16.90 1.04
CA LEU A 211 -10.67 -17.10 0.01
C LEU A 211 -10.06 -17.72 -1.25
N VAL A 212 -8.94 -17.17 -1.74
CA VAL A 212 -8.24 -17.70 -2.91
C VAL A 212 -7.78 -19.13 -2.66
N LEU A 213 -7.20 -19.43 -1.49
CA LEU A 213 -6.78 -20.76 -1.12
C LEU A 213 -7.97 -21.73 -1.03
N GLY A 214 -9.06 -21.33 -0.37
CA GLY A 214 -10.26 -22.16 -0.23
C GLY A 214 -10.89 -22.53 -1.58
N ILE A 215 -11.00 -21.56 -2.51
CA ILE A 215 -11.54 -21.83 -3.85
C ILE A 215 -10.57 -22.72 -4.65
N ARG A 216 -9.27 -22.42 -4.61
CA ARG A 216 -8.23 -23.19 -5.31
C ARG A 216 -8.19 -24.65 -4.85
N THR A 217 -8.28 -24.90 -3.55
CA THR A 217 -8.27 -26.27 -3.00
C THR A 217 -9.55 -27.04 -3.27
N SER A 218 -10.71 -26.36 -3.29
CA SER A 218 -12.01 -27.00 -3.57
C SER A 218 -12.22 -27.35 -5.03
N MET A 219 -11.70 -26.51 -5.97
CA MET A 219 -11.89 -26.71 -7.41
C MET A 219 -10.71 -27.43 -8.09
N GLY A 220 -9.53 -27.45 -7.48
CA GLY A 220 -8.29 -27.90 -8.08
C GLY A 220 -7.63 -26.82 -8.97
N GLU A 221 -6.32 -26.94 -9.19
CA GLU A 221 -5.51 -25.92 -9.87
C GLU A 221 -5.94 -25.65 -11.32
N ALA A 222 -6.26 -26.70 -12.10
CA ALA A 222 -6.66 -26.55 -13.50
C ALA A 222 -7.97 -25.77 -13.65
N ALA A 223 -9.00 -26.12 -12.90
CA ALA A 223 -10.30 -25.46 -12.88
C ALA A 223 -10.18 -24.01 -12.30
N PHE A 224 -9.35 -23.83 -11.29
CA PHE A 224 -9.10 -22.53 -10.71
C PHE A 224 -8.42 -21.58 -11.73
N ALA A 225 -7.39 -22.04 -12.43
CA ALA A 225 -6.69 -21.26 -13.43
C ALA A 225 -7.50 -21.02 -14.73
N GLY A 226 -8.56 -21.81 -14.95
CA GLY A 226 -9.42 -21.69 -16.15
C GLY A 226 -8.79 -22.24 -17.41
N LYS A 227 -7.87 -23.21 -17.29
CA LYS A 227 -7.20 -23.80 -18.46
C LYS A 227 -8.16 -24.62 -19.34
N ASP A 228 -9.16 -25.23 -18.71
CA ASP A 228 -10.08 -26.19 -19.37
C ASP A 228 -11.54 -25.69 -19.38
N MET A 229 -11.81 -24.49 -18.88
CA MET A 229 -13.17 -23.96 -18.76
C MET A 229 -13.26 -22.50 -19.18
N PHE A 230 -14.37 -22.11 -19.80
CA PHE A 230 -14.72 -20.71 -20.13
C PHE A 230 -14.72 -19.82 -18.86
N TRP A 231 -15.02 -20.39 -17.68
CA TRP A 231 -15.05 -19.74 -16.37
C TRP A 231 -14.01 -20.35 -15.43
N GLY A 232 -12.85 -19.69 -15.27
CA GLY A 232 -11.87 -20.08 -14.26
C GLY A 232 -12.31 -19.65 -12.85
N GLY A 233 -12.03 -20.48 -11.85
CA GLY A 233 -12.33 -20.20 -10.43
C GLY A 233 -11.69 -18.92 -9.89
N TRP A 234 -10.63 -18.43 -10.52
CA TRP A 234 -9.97 -17.16 -10.20
C TRP A 234 -10.89 -15.93 -10.30
N ARG A 235 -12.01 -16.04 -11.03
CA ARG A 235 -13.01 -14.98 -11.17
C ARG A 235 -13.85 -14.81 -9.91
N ILE A 236 -14.08 -15.87 -9.16
CA ILE A 236 -14.96 -15.89 -7.98
C ILE A 236 -14.56 -14.83 -6.95
N PRO A 237 -13.28 -14.67 -6.55
CA PRO A 237 -12.87 -13.62 -5.63
C PRO A 237 -13.28 -12.21 -6.10
N PHE A 238 -13.14 -11.92 -7.40
CA PHE A 238 -13.55 -10.63 -7.96
C PHE A 238 -15.07 -10.45 -7.97
N LEU A 239 -15.83 -11.49 -8.25
CA LEU A 239 -17.31 -11.44 -8.27
C LEU A 239 -17.89 -11.25 -6.86
N LEU A 240 -17.27 -11.84 -5.85
CA LEU A 240 -17.66 -11.68 -4.44
C LEU A 240 -17.52 -10.24 -3.95
N SER A 241 -16.69 -9.42 -4.59
CA SER A 241 -16.59 -7.99 -4.27
C SER A 241 -17.93 -7.25 -4.41
N ALA A 242 -18.83 -7.71 -5.27
CA ALA A 242 -20.18 -7.14 -5.38
C ALA A 242 -21.01 -7.31 -4.10
N ILE A 243 -20.88 -8.46 -3.43
CA ILE A 243 -21.56 -8.73 -2.15
C ILE A 243 -20.92 -7.86 -1.06
N LEU A 244 -19.57 -7.82 -1.01
CA LEU A 244 -18.85 -7.00 -0.04
C LEU A 244 -19.19 -5.52 -0.20
N LEU A 245 -19.26 -5.04 -1.44
CA LEU A 245 -19.67 -3.67 -1.77
C LEU A 245 -21.10 -3.39 -1.31
N ALA A 246 -22.06 -4.29 -1.62
CA ALA A 246 -23.45 -4.12 -1.23
C ALA A 246 -23.61 -4.03 0.30
N VAL A 247 -22.92 -4.90 1.05
CA VAL A 247 -22.90 -4.89 2.52
C VAL A 247 -22.29 -3.58 3.03
N SER A 248 -21.17 -3.15 2.46
CA SER A 248 -20.48 -1.92 2.87
C SER A 248 -21.33 -0.67 2.62
N ILE A 249 -21.96 -0.56 1.44
CA ILE A 249 -22.89 0.54 1.13
C ILE A 249 -24.07 0.53 2.10
N TRP A 250 -24.68 -0.63 2.34
CA TRP A 250 -25.82 -0.74 3.24
C TRP A 250 -25.51 -0.27 4.67
N ILE A 251 -24.36 -0.66 5.23
CA ILE A 251 -23.94 -0.21 6.56
C ILE A 251 -23.72 1.31 6.57
N ARG A 252 -23.05 1.86 5.55
CA ARG A 252 -22.70 3.28 5.50
C ARG A 252 -23.88 4.21 5.25
N LEU A 253 -24.90 3.75 4.55
CA LEU A 253 -26.14 4.53 4.40
C LEU A 253 -26.82 4.80 5.73
N LYS A 254 -26.62 3.93 6.74
CA LYS A 254 -27.13 4.11 8.12
C LYS A 254 -26.32 5.09 8.97
N LEU A 255 -25.10 5.44 8.56
CA LEU A 255 -24.25 6.39 9.28
C LEU A 255 -24.67 7.82 8.97
N ASN A 256 -24.52 8.71 9.96
CA ASN A 256 -24.69 10.16 9.79
C ASN A 256 -23.41 10.78 9.21
N GLU A 257 -23.50 11.99 8.67
CA GLU A 257 -22.33 12.78 8.30
C GLU A 257 -21.56 13.22 9.57
N SER A 258 -20.24 13.51 9.42
CA SER A 258 -19.39 13.95 10.52
C SER A 258 -20.01 15.14 11.27
N PRO A 259 -20.06 15.10 12.63
CA PRO A 259 -20.60 16.19 13.43
C PRO A 259 -19.87 17.52 13.20
N LEU A 260 -18.54 17.49 13.03
CA LEU A 260 -17.74 18.68 12.76
C LEU A 260 -18.06 19.28 11.39
N PHE A 261 -18.27 18.43 10.38
CA PHE A 261 -18.66 18.89 9.05
C PHE A 261 -20.05 19.51 9.07
N GLN A 262 -21.01 18.88 9.73
CA GLN A 262 -22.38 19.41 9.87
C GLN A 262 -22.37 20.78 10.56
N LYS A 263 -21.61 20.92 11.64
CA LYS A 263 -21.44 22.19 12.36
C LYS A 263 -20.86 23.27 11.46
N MET A 264 -19.77 22.96 10.75
CA MET A 264 -19.10 23.87 9.84
C MET A 264 -20.03 24.37 8.71
N VAL A 265 -20.85 23.48 8.14
CA VAL A 265 -21.85 23.84 7.12
C VAL A 265 -22.95 24.71 7.72
N ALA A 266 -23.44 24.39 8.91
CA ALA A 266 -24.47 25.18 9.60
C ALA A 266 -23.97 26.60 9.97
N GLU A 267 -22.70 26.75 10.30
CA GLU A 267 -22.05 28.04 10.60
C GLU A 267 -21.60 28.80 9.34
N GLY A 268 -21.70 28.19 8.13
CA GLY A 268 -21.26 28.78 6.87
C GLY A 268 -19.75 28.98 6.74
N THR A 269 -18.95 28.23 7.53
CA THR A 269 -17.48 28.35 7.58
C THR A 269 -16.78 27.36 6.65
N ASN A 270 -17.52 26.57 5.85
CA ASN A 270 -16.97 25.63 4.88
C ASN A 270 -16.26 26.35 3.72
N SER A 271 -15.16 25.76 3.25
CA SER A 271 -14.40 26.30 2.12
C SER A 271 -15.17 26.14 0.81
N LYS A 272 -15.22 27.21 0.00
CA LYS A 272 -15.77 27.17 -1.37
C LYS A 272 -14.71 26.76 -2.41
N ARG A 273 -13.42 26.85 -2.07
CA ARG A 273 -12.28 26.55 -2.94
C ARG A 273 -11.20 25.77 -2.18
N PRO A 274 -11.51 24.52 -1.72
CA PRO A 274 -10.62 23.79 -0.80
C PRO A 274 -9.20 23.59 -1.35
N LEU A 275 -9.02 23.28 -2.64
CA LEU A 275 -7.68 23.08 -3.22
C LEU A 275 -6.87 24.38 -3.24
N THR A 276 -7.49 25.50 -3.61
CA THR A 276 -6.81 26.80 -3.60
C THR A 276 -6.42 27.21 -2.18
N GLU A 277 -7.27 26.91 -1.21
CA GLU A 277 -7.00 27.20 0.19
C GLU A 277 -5.94 26.26 0.77
N ALA A 278 -5.99 24.95 0.43
CA ALA A 278 -5.04 23.96 0.92
C ALA A 278 -3.63 24.15 0.33
N PHE A 279 -3.51 24.48 -0.95
CA PHE A 279 -2.22 24.47 -1.66
C PHE A 279 -1.82 25.82 -2.23
N GLY A 280 -2.76 26.75 -2.42
CA GLY A 280 -2.46 28.12 -2.87
C GLY A 280 -2.10 29.07 -1.73
N GLN A 281 -2.41 28.74 -0.48
CA GLN A 281 -1.99 29.48 0.71
C GLN A 281 -0.75 28.84 1.32
N TRP A 282 0.38 29.57 1.38
CA TRP A 282 1.66 29.04 1.83
C TRP A 282 1.60 28.43 3.25
N SER A 283 0.82 29.01 4.16
CA SER A 283 0.63 28.46 5.51
C SER A 283 0.14 27.01 5.50
N ASN A 284 -0.80 26.65 4.61
CA ASN A 284 -1.37 25.33 4.48
C ASN A 284 -0.51 24.42 3.59
N ALA A 285 -0.02 24.94 2.46
CA ALA A 285 0.88 24.23 1.55
C ALA A 285 2.15 23.76 2.25
N LYS A 286 2.74 24.60 3.11
CA LYS A 286 3.88 24.23 3.95
C LYS A 286 3.58 23.03 4.84
N ILE A 287 2.39 22.98 5.45
CA ILE A 287 1.99 21.83 6.29
C ILE A 287 1.88 20.56 5.43
N ALA A 288 1.30 20.64 4.23
CA ALA A 288 1.20 19.50 3.32
C ALA A 288 2.58 18.99 2.87
N ILE A 289 3.51 19.88 2.53
CA ILE A 289 4.89 19.52 2.17
C ILE A 289 5.62 18.87 3.36
N LEU A 290 5.49 19.45 4.55
CA LEU A 290 6.10 18.90 5.76
C LEU A 290 5.47 17.57 6.16
N ALA A 291 4.15 17.39 5.99
CA ALA A 291 3.47 16.12 6.21
C ALA A 291 3.95 15.05 5.21
N LEU A 292 4.19 15.42 3.93
CA LEU A 292 4.74 14.52 2.93
C LEU A 292 6.13 14.03 3.34
N PHE A 293 7.07 14.95 3.51
CA PHE A 293 8.48 14.58 3.72
C PHE A 293 8.80 14.21 5.17
N GLY A 294 8.07 14.72 6.16
CA GLY A 294 8.32 14.46 7.58
C GLY A 294 7.46 13.36 8.19
N ALA A 295 6.48 12.82 7.44
CA ALA A 295 5.60 11.79 7.95
C ALA A 295 5.32 10.70 6.90
N THR A 296 4.59 11.01 5.82
CA THR A 296 3.98 10.00 4.95
C THR A 296 4.96 9.31 4.01
N ALA A 297 6.03 9.98 3.55
CA ALA A 297 7.06 9.34 2.73
C ALA A 297 7.83 8.28 3.55
N GLY A 298 8.22 8.61 4.79
CA GLY A 298 8.88 7.67 5.69
C GLY A 298 7.96 6.52 6.13
N GLU A 299 6.72 6.83 6.47
CA GLU A 299 5.71 5.83 6.78
C GLU A 299 5.55 4.83 5.62
N ALA A 300 5.41 5.34 4.40
CA ALA A 300 5.23 4.52 3.22
C ALA A 300 6.40 3.57 2.97
N VAL A 301 7.64 4.04 3.02
CA VAL A 301 8.80 3.16 2.78
C VAL A 301 9.01 2.14 3.89
N ILE A 302 8.65 2.44 5.14
CA ILE A 302 8.66 1.46 6.23
C ILE A 302 7.56 0.42 6.02
N TRP A 303 6.34 0.85 5.62
CA TRP A 303 5.21 -0.04 5.39
C TRP A 303 5.45 -0.99 4.20
N TYR A 304 5.84 -0.46 3.04
CA TYR A 304 6.12 -1.27 1.86
C TYR A 304 7.40 -2.10 2.03
N GLY A 305 8.41 -1.58 2.72
CA GLY A 305 9.65 -2.29 3.03
C GLY A 305 9.43 -3.48 3.96
N GLY A 306 8.67 -3.28 5.04
CA GLY A 306 8.45 -4.29 6.08
C GLY A 306 7.48 -5.42 5.70
N GLN A 307 6.65 -5.23 4.67
CA GLN A 307 5.66 -6.22 4.25
C GLN A 307 5.90 -6.69 2.81
N PHE A 308 5.78 -5.81 1.82
CA PHE A 308 5.87 -6.19 0.41
C PHE A 308 7.30 -6.51 -0.02
N TYR A 309 8.26 -5.64 0.30
CA TYR A 309 9.64 -5.91 -0.07
C TYR A 309 10.19 -7.12 0.69
N ALA A 310 9.83 -7.30 1.96
CA ALA A 310 10.21 -8.50 2.72
C ALA A 310 9.68 -9.79 2.05
N LEU A 311 8.42 -9.81 1.56
CA LEU A 311 7.89 -10.93 0.79
C LEU A 311 8.66 -11.16 -0.51
N PHE A 312 8.94 -10.11 -1.28
CA PHE A 312 9.71 -10.22 -2.51
C PHE A 312 11.17 -10.60 -2.25
N PHE A 313 11.77 -10.11 -1.19
CA PHE A 313 13.11 -10.53 -0.77
C PHE A 313 13.16 -12.02 -0.45
N LEU A 314 12.21 -12.54 0.31
CA LEU A 314 12.09 -13.99 0.59
C LEU A 314 11.92 -14.80 -0.70
N THR A 315 11.00 -14.38 -1.59
CA THR A 315 10.63 -15.20 -2.76
C THR A 315 11.58 -15.02 -3.94
N LEU A 316 11.95 -13.79 -4.27
CA LEU A 316 12.75 -13.48 -5.46
C LEU A 316 14.25 -13.50 -5.18
N THR A 317 14.69 -13.01 -4.01
CA THR A 317 16.11 -12.96 -3.65
C THR A 317 16.55 -14.22 -2.92
N LEU A 318 15.87 -14.59 -1.83
CA LEU A 318 16.25 -15.78 -1.06
C LEU A 318 15.71 -17.09 -1.64
N LYS A 319 14.89 -17.04 -2.70
CA LYS A 319 14.32 -18.20 -3.37
C LYS A 319 13.53 -19.13 -2.44
N VAL A 320 12.95 -18.60 -1.37
CA VAL A 320 12.02 -19.35 -0.51
C VAL A 320 10.77 -19.70 -1.32
N PRO A 321 10.28 -20.95 -1.27
CA PRO A 321 9.06 -21.34 -1.96
C PRO A 321 7.89 -20.39 -1.63
N ALA A 322 7.14 -19.94 -2.64
CA ALA A 322 6.16 -18.86 -2.50
C ALA A 322 5.12 -19.12 -1.41
N VAL A 323 4.61 -20.36 -1.30
CA VAL A 323 3.65 -20.75 -0.25
C VAL A 323 4.27 -20.61 1.14
N THR A 324 5.52 -21.07 1.31
CA THR A 324 6.25 -20.95 2.58
C THR A 324 6.46 -19.48 2.94
N ALA A 325 6.90 -18.66 2.00
CA ALA A 325 7.08 -17.21 2.22
C ALA A 325 5.77 -16.51 2.60
N GLN A 326 4.66 -16.84 1.93
CA GLN A 326 3.34 -16.31 2.25
C GLN A 326 2.88 -16.69 3.66
N ILE A 327 3.13 -17.93 4.09
CA ILE A 327 2.81 -18.40 5.45
C ILE A 327 3.66 -17.63 6.48
N LEU A 328 4.98 -17.49 6.25
CA LEU A 328 5.88 -16.76 7.13
C LEU A 328 5.42 -15.29 7.32
N ILE A 329 5.08 -14.62 6.22
CA ILE A 329 4.53 -13.25 6.26
C ILE A 329 3.18 -13.23 6.98
N ALA A 330 2.26 -14.16 6.67
CA ALA A 330 0.94 -14.20 7.31
C ALA A 330 1.05 -14.38 8.83
N VAL A 331 1.92 -15.27 9.30
CA VAL A 331 2.16 -15.46 10.74
C VAL A 331 2.75 -14.20 11.37
N SER A 332 3.72 -13.56 10.73
CA SER A 332 4.32 -12.32 11.25
C SER A 332 3.30 -11.17 11.32
N LEU A 333 2.41 -11.05 10.33
CA LEU A 333 1.30 -10.09 10.33
C LEU A 333 0.32 -10.37 11.46
N LEU A 334 -0.03 -11.65 11.69
CA LEU A 334 -0.91 -12.04 12.79
C LEU A 334 -0.34 -11.66 14.16
N LEU A 335 0.95 -11.91 14.37
CA LEU A 335 1.66 -11.56 15.61
C LEU A 335 1.81 -10.04 15.78
N GLY A 336 2.05 -9.30 14.71
CA GLY A 336 2.24 -7.86 14.74
C GLY A 336 0.95 -7.04 14.79
N THR A 337 -0.19 -7.55 14.28
CA THR A 337 -1.46 -6.80 14.19
C THR A 337 -1.94 -6.19 15.51
N PRO A 338 -1.87 -6.86 16.68
CA PRO A 338 -2.24 -6.25 17.95
C PRO A 338 -1.45 -4.99 18.30
N CYS A 339 -0.23 -4.86 17.79
CA CYS A 339 0.62 -3.69 18.02
C CYS A 339 0.06 -2.41 17.40
N PHE A 340 -0.79 -2.47 16.36
CA PHE A 340 -1.50 -1.28 15.85
C PHE A 340 -2.34 -0.64 16.95
N ILE A 341 -3.11 -1.45 17.69
CA ILE A 341 -3.97 -0.95 18.77
C ILE A 341 -3.12 -0.45 19.92
N LEU A 342 -2.06 -1.20 20.27
CA LEU A 342 -1.13 -0.83 21.32
C LEU A 342 -0.49 0.54 21.05
N PHE A 343 0.10 0.74 19.86
CA PHE A 343 0.77 2.00 19.54
C PHE A 343 -0.21 3.14 19.24
N GLY A 344 -1.40 2.84 18.73
CA GLY A 344 -2.49 3.81 18.65
C GLY A 344 -2.87 4.36 20.04
N TRP A 345 -3.10 3.47 20.99
CA TRP A 345 -3.37 3.81 22.39
C TRP A 345 -2.18 4.53 23.06
N LEU A 346 -0.96 4.03 22.85
CA LEU A 346 0.23 4.66 23.41
C LEU A 346 0.43 6.08 22.87
N SER A 347 0.10 6.30 21.58
CA SER A 347 0.19 7.61 20.95
C SER A 347 -0.73 8.66 21.58
N ASP A 348 -1.86 8.25 22.13
CA ASP A 348 -2.75 9.14 22.89
C ASP A 348 -2.14 9.60 24.22
N ARG A 349 -1.16 8.86 24.75
CA ARG A 349 -0.50 9.13 26.04
C ARG A 349 0.80 9.90 25.88
N ILE A 350 1.73 9.39 25.06
CA ILE A 350 3.08 9.97 24.94
C ILE A 350 3.25 10.87 23.73
N GLY A 351 2.27 10.90 22.81
CA GLY A 351 2.32 11.71 21.60
C GLY A 351 2.39 10.89 20.31
N ARG A 352 2.00 11.51 19.18
CA ARG A 352 2.04 10.91 17.84
C ARG A 352 3.47 10.85 17.32
N LYS A 353 4.13 11.99 17.41
CA LYS A 353 5.46 12.24 16.90
C LYS A 353 6.53 11.30 17.45
N PRO A 354 6.66 11.07 18.78
CA PRO A 354 7.71 10.19 19.32
C PRO A 354 7.61 8.76 18.80
N ILE A 355 6.40 8.22 18.67
CA ILE A 355 6.19 6.83 18.23
C ILE A 355 6.55 6.67 16.75
N ILE A 356 6.10 7.60 15.89
CA ILE A 356 6.40 7.58 14.46
C ILE A 356 7.91 7.73 14.22
N LEU A 357 8.55 8.68 14.91
CA LEU A 357 9.99 8.89 14.79
C LEU A 357 10.80 7.68 15.29
N ALA A 358 10.34 7.00 16.34
CA ALA A 358 10.97 5.75 16.80
C ALA A 358 10.92 4.68 15.70
N GLY A 359 9.78 4.53 15.00
CA GLY A 359 9.66 3.61 13.87
C GLY A 359 10.62 3.94 12.73
N PHE A 360 10.78 5.22 12.37
CA PHE A 360 11.76 5.64 11.37
C PHE A 360 13.19 5.34 11.82
N ALA A 361 13.56 5.72 13.03
CA ALA A 361 14.90 5.48 13.57
C ALA A 361 15.26 3.99 13.60
N LEU A 362 14.34 3.14 14.05
CA LEU A 362 14.55 1.69 14.07
C LEU A 362 14.73 1.14 12.65
N GLY A 363 13.91 1.56 11.67
CA GLY A 363 14.08 1.15 10.28
C GLY A 363 15.46 1.56 9.73
N VAL A 364 15.88 2.81 9.96
CA VAL A 364 17.19 3.32 9.50
C VAL A 364 18.35 2.51 10.09
N ILE A 365 18.29 2.18 11.38
CA ILE A 365 19.40 1.53 12.07
C ILE A 365 19.45 0.02 11.79
N THR A 366 18.30 -0.64 11.64
CA THR A 366 18.24 -2.09 11.73
C THR A 366 17.84 -2.81 10.44
N TYR A 367 17.49 -2.13 9.35
CA TYR A 367 17.12 -2.80 8.11
C TYR A 367 18.23 -3.70 7.58
N PHE A 368 19.47 -3.23 7.51
CA PHE A 368 20.59 -4.06 7.07
C PHE A 368 20.75 -5.33 7.92
N PRO A 369 20.92 -5.26 9.25
CA PRO A 369 21.07 -6.48 10.06
C PRO A 369 19.86 -7.39 10.02
N ILE A 370 18.62 -6.87 9.91
CA ILE A 370 17.42 -7.71 9.80
C ILE A 370 17.41 -8.47 8.46
N PHE A 371 17.68 -7.81 7.33
CA PHE A 371 17.68 -8.47 6.03
C PHE A 371 18.87 -9.43 5.86
N GLN A 372 20.02 -9.16 6.45
CA GLN A 372 21.13 -10.11 6.58
C GLN A 372 20.71 -11.32 7.42
N GLY A 373 20.06 -11.10 8.55
CA GLY A 373 19.49 -12.17 9.37
C GLY A 373 18.45 -13.00 8.63
N LEU A 374 17.59 -12.38 7.82
CA LEU A 374 16.65 -13.12 6.96
C LEU A 374 17.38 -14.03 5.98
N THR A 375 18.49 -13.57 5.38
CA THR A 375 19.31 -14.40 4.49
C THR A 375 19.88 -15.58 5.26
N HIS A 376 20.49 -15.33 6.42
CA HIS A 376 21.09 -16.35 7.28
C HIS A 376 20.08 -17.44 7.69
N PHE A 377 18.88 -17.05 8.15
CA PHE A 377 17.90 -17.99 8.68
C PHE A 377 16.97 -18.62 7.63
N ALA A 378 16.74 -17.95 6.49
CA ALA A 378 15.84 -18.47 5.46
C ALA A 378 16.55 -19.18 4.32
N ASN A 379 17.83 -18.85 4.03
CA ASN A 379 18.63 -19.58 3.02
C ASN A 379 20.13 -19.54 3.35
N PRO A 380 20.60 -20.31 4.34
CA PRO A 380 22.00 -20.36 4.74
C PRO A 380 22.94 -20.84 3.62
N LYS A 381 22.46 -21.69 2.70
CA LYS A 381 23.25 -22.11 1.53
C LYS A 381 23.53 -20.97 0.56
N LEU A 382 22.55 -20.08 0.35
CA LEU A 382 22.77 -18.92 -0.48
C LEU A 382 23.79 -17.98 0.16
N GLU A 383 23.72 -17.76 1.47
CA GLU A 383 24.69 -16.96 2.21
C GLU A 383 26.11 -17.54 2.06
N ALA A 384 26.27 -18.85 2.23
CA ALA A 384 27.55 -19.53 2.07
C ALA A 384 28.09 -19.44 0.62
N ALA A 385 27.22 -19.56 -0.39
CA ALA A 385 27.59 -19.44 -1.79
C ALA A 385 28.05 -18.02 -2.14
N ILE A 386 27.36 -16.98 -1.65
CA ILE A 386 27.74 -15.57 -1.83
C ILE A 386 29.12 -15.29 -1.23
N ALA A 387 29.40 -15.85 -0.05
CA ALA A 387 30.69 -15.69 0.62
C ALA A 387 31.82 -16.48 -0.05
N GLY A 388 31.55 -17.70 -0.53
CA GLY A 388 32.53 -18.65 -1.05
C GLY A 388 32.87 -18.50 -2.53
N ALA A 389 31.97 -17.93 -3.35
CA ALA A 389 32.13 -17.84 -4.80
C ALA A 389 31.82 -16.42 -5.33
N PRO A 390 32.73 -15.47 -5.16
CA PRO A 390 32.50 -14.11 -5.62
C PRO A 390 32.37 -14.06 -7.15
N VAL A 391 31.41 -13.29 -7.62
CA VAL A 391 31.11 -13.09 -9.04
C VAL A 391 31.47 -11.66 -9.44
N THR A 392 32.04 -11.48 -10.64
CA THR A 392 32.38 -10.16 -11.19
C THR A 392 31.76 -10.00 -12.58
N VAL A 393 31.09 -8.88 -12.80
CA VAL A 393 30.67 -8.44 -14.13
C VAL A 393 31.72 -7.46 -14.66
N VAL A 394 32.39 -7.83 -15.73
CA VAL A 394 33.36 -7.00 -16.43
C VAL A 394 32.68 -6.42 -17.65
N ALA A 395 32.50 -5.11 -17.71
CA ALA A 395 31.77 -4.46 -18.79
C ALA A 395 32.22 -3.00 -18.99
N ASP A 396 31.96 -2.45 -20.18
CA ASP A 396 32.00 -1.02 -20.43
C ASP A 396 30.90 -0.33 -19.58
N PRO A 397 31.26 0.58 -18.65
CA PRO A 397 30.28 1.25 -17.81
C PRO A 397 29.22 2.05 -18.59
N SER A 398 29.54 2.53 -19.79
CA SER A 398 28.62 3.31 -20.62
C SER A 398 27.50 2.46 -21.25
N GLU A 399 27.69 1.14 -21.33
CA GLU A 399 26.66 0.19 -21.80
C GLU A 399 25.76 -0.32 -20.66
N CYS A 400 26.03 0.03 -19.42
CA CYS A 400 25.29 -0.44 -18.26
C CYS A 400 24.18 0.54 -17.87
N SER A 401 22.93 0.22 -18.19
CA SER A 401 21.77 1.04 -17.86
C SER A 401 21.38 0.92 -16.38
N PHE A 402 20.84 2.00 -15.82
CA PHE A 402 20.10 1.90 -14.56
C PHE A 402 18.74 1.26 -14.83
N GLN A 403 18.55 0.01 -14.39
CA GLN A 403 17.40 -0.82 -14.77
C GLN A 403 16.09 -0.43 -14.02
N PHE A 404 15.88 0.86 -13.82
CA PHE A 404 14.61 1.35 -13.28
C PHE A 404 13.54 1.36 -14.37
N ASN A 405 12.58 0.47 -14.24
CA ASN A 405 11.53 0.30 -15.22
C ASN A 405 10.15 0.12 -14.56
N PRO A 406 9.64 1.15 -13.85
CA PRO A 406 8.39 1.06 -13.10
C PRO A 406 7.16 0.88 -14.00
N VAL A 407 7.28 1.19 -15.29
CA VAL A 407 6.22 1.04 -16.29
C VAL A 407 6.49 -0.07 -17.33
N GLY A 408 7.62 -0.83 -17.24
CA GLY A 408 7.92 -2.01 -18.07
C GLY A 408 8.16 -1.75 -19.56
N ILE A 409 8.30 -0.49 -19.98
CA ILE A 409 8.46 -0.11 -21.38
C ILE A 409 9.93 -0.15 -21.82
N ALA A 410 10.86 0.10 -20.88
CA ALA A 410 12.27 0.13 -21.17
C ALA A 410 12.79 -1.27 -21.54
N LYS A 411 13.56 -1.34 -22.63
CA LYS A 411 14.22 -2.56 -23.08
C LYS A 411 15.70 -2.49 -22.70
N PHE A 412 16.14 -3.44 -21.92
CA PHE A 412 17.53 -3.59 -21.51
C PHE A 412 18.20 -4.64 -22.39
N THR A 413 18.84 -4.21 -23.47
CA THR A 413 19.33 -5.08 -24.53
C THR A 413 20.85 -5.11 -24.66
N THR A 414 21.57 -4.27 -23.92
CA THR A 414 23.03 -4.28 -23.94
C THR A 414 23.58 -5.55 -23.28
N THR A 415 24.81 -5.93 -23.61
CA THR A 415 25.44 -7.12 -23.02
C THR A 415 25.62 -6.97 -21.51
N CYS A 416 25.90 -5.75 -21.02
CA CYS A 416 25.96 -5.43 -19.59
C CYS A 416 24.59 -5.64 -18.89
N ASP A 417 23.52 -5.12 -19.48
CA ASP A 417 22.19 -5.25 -18.91
C ASP A 417 21.70 -6.71 -18.85
N ILE A 418 22.00 -7.48 -19.91
CA ILE A 418 21.70 -8.92 -19.97
C ILE A 418 22.45 -9.67 -18.86
N ALA A 419 23.75 -9.41 -18.68
CA ALA A 419 24.54 -10.04 -17.65
C ALA A 419 24.01 -9.73 -16.25
N LYS A 420 23.79 -8.45 -15.93
CA LYS A 420 23.27 -8.00 -14.64
C LYS A 420 21.88 -8.55 -14.34
N SER A 421 20.94 -8.47 -15.29
CA SER A 421 19.59 -9.01 -15.13
C SER A 421 19.61 -10.52 -14.88
N ALA A 422 20.48 -11.26 -15.57
CA ALA A 422 20.60 -12.70 -15.42
C ALA A 422 21.15 -13.11 -14.03
N LEU A 423 22.06 -12.32 -13.47
CA LEU A 423 22.61 -12.55 -12.12
C LEU A 423 21.60 -12.20 -11.04
N VAL A 424 20.95 -11.02 -11.15
CA VAL A 424 19.92 -10.58 -10.19
C VAL A 424 18.75 -11.54 -10.13
N SER A 425 18.25 -12.02 -11.29
CA SER A 425 17.17 -13.00 -11.35
C SER A 425 17.51 -14.35 -10.69
N ARG A 426 18.79 -14.65 -10.55
CA ARG A 426 19.30 -15.83 -9.86
C ARG A 426 19.79 -15.55 -8.44
N SER A 427 19.64 -14.31 -7.95
CA SER A 427 20.06 -13.87 -6.61
C SER A 427 21.56 -13.99 -6.36
N VAL A 428 22.34 -13.80 -7.42
CA VAL A 428 23.80 -13.87 -7.36
C VAL A 428 24.34 -12.47 -7.13
N ASN A 429 25.05 -12.27 -6.02
CA ASN A 429 25.83 -11.05 -5.78
C ASN A 429 26.99 -10.95 -6.75
N TYR A 430 27.29 -9.75 -7.24
CA TYR A 430 28.42 -9.51 -8.12
C TYR A 430 29.09 -8.16 -7.86
N LYS A 431 30.33 -8.06 -8.23
CA LYS A 431 31.08 -6.81 -8.29
C LYS A 431 31.13 -6.30 -9.73
N ASN A 432 31.13 -4.99 -9.92
CA ASN A 432 31.32 -4.37 -11.22
C ASN A 432 32.82 -4.05 -11.42
N GLU A 433 33.39 -4.49 -12.55
CA GLU A 433 34.73 -4.15 -12.99
C GLU A 433 34.62 -3.43 -14.33
N ALA A 434 35.18 -2.23 -14.39
CA ALA A 434 35.17 -1.42 -15.61
C ALA A 434 36.12 -2.00 -16.67
N ALA A 435 35.61 -2.17 -17.87
CA ALA A 435 36.36 -2.54 -19.06
C ALA A 435 36.46 -1.36 -20.02
N PRO A 436 37.41 -1.39 -20.99
CA PRO A 436 37.53 -0.37 -22.04
C PRO A 436 36.23 -0.20 -22.84
N ALA A 437 36.02 1.00 -23.38
CA ALA A 437 34.84 1.33 -24.18
C ALA A 437 34.65 0.34 -25.34
N GLY A 438 33.39 -0.10 -25.54
CA GLY A 438 33.02 -1.08 -26.56
C GLY A 438 33.28 -2.55 -26.19
N THR A 439 33.77 -2.84 -24.99
CA THR A 439 33.99 -4.21 -24.52
C THR A 439 32.64 -4.87 -24.19
N LYS A 440 32.33 -6.01 -24.86
CA LYS A 440 31.15 -6.81 -24.52
C LYS A 440 31.26 -7.35 -23.10
N ALA A 441 30.17 -7.28 -22.37
CA ALA A 441 30.15 -7.71 -20.98
C ALA A 441 30.42 -9.20 -20.83
N SER A 442 31.16 -9.57 -19.79
CA SER A 442 31.41 -10.95 -19.37
C SER A 442 31.19 -11.12 -17.87
N VAL A 443 30.84 -12.34 -17.46
CA VAL A 443 30.68 -12.73 -16.07
C VAL A 443 31.82 -13.65 -15.67
N LYS A 444 32.58 -13.28 -14.64
CA LYS A 444 33.64 -14.13 -14.05
C LYS A 444 33.06 -14.79 -12.78
N ILE A 445 33.19 -16.12 -12.68
CA ILE A 445 32.82 -16.92 -11.49
C ILE A 445 33.99 -17.87 -11.23
N GLY A 446 34.76 -17.67 -10.17
CA GLY A 446 36.03 -18.39 -9.98
C GLY A 446 36.94 -18.22 -11.21
N ASP A 447 37.38 -19.32 -11.80
CA ASP A 447 38.22 -19.33 -12.99
C ASP A 447 37.45 -19.27 -14.32
N GLN A 448 36.13 -19.29 -14.30
CA GLN A 448 35.29 -19.29 -15.51
C GLN A 448 34.95 -17.88 -15.94
N VAL A 449 35.08 -17.60 -17.27
CA VAL A 449 34.63 -16.35 -17.89
C VAL A 449 33.56 -16.69 -18.92
N ILE A 450 32.37 -16.10 -18.77
CA ILE A 450 31.19 -16.36 -19.59
C ILE A 450 30.80 -15.07 -20.30
N GLN A 451 30.78 -15.07 -21.65
CA GLN A 451 30.44 -13.90 -22.46
C GLN A 451 28.93 -13.67 -22.47
N ALA A 452 28.50 -12.46 -22.10
CA ALA A 452 27.08 -12.09 -22.16
C ALA A 452 26.62 -11.83 -23.62
N GLY A 453 25.33 -12.05 -23.86
CA GLY A 453 24.71 -11.82 -25.18
C GLY A 453 24.92 -12.94 -26.19
N THR A 454 25.58 -14.04 -25.82
CA THR A 454 25.67 -15.25 -26.66
C THR A 454 24.42 -16.12 -26.49
N PRO A 455 24.04 -16.93 -27.50
CA PRO A 455 22.86 -17.81 -27.41
C PRO A 455 22.89 -18.75 -26.19
N ASP A 456 24.09 -19.26 -25.84
CA ASP A 456 24.27 -20.21 -24.73
C ASP A 456 24.54 -19.53 -23.39
N PHE A 457 24.58 -18.21 -23.32
CA PHE A 457 24.92 -17.46 -22.10
C PHE A 457 24.11 -17.90 -20.88
N ALA A 458 22.79 -17.97 -21.02
CA ALA A 458 21.89 -18.32 -19.90
C ALA A 458 22.15 -19.72 -19.35
N LYS A 459 22.49 -20.68 -20.22
CA LYS A 459 22.82 -22.06 -19.85
C LYS A 459 24.18 -22.11 -19.17
N GLN A 460 25.23 -21.57 -19.80
CA GLN A 460 26.58 -21.55 -19.24
C GLN A 460 26.63 -20.87 -17.88
N LEU A 461 25.91 -19.75 -17.73
CA LEU A 461 25.80 -19.05 -16.46
C LEU A 461 25.09 -19.90 -15.40
N GLY A 462 23.98 -20.58 -15.77
CA GLY A 462 23.26 -21.47 -14.88
C GLY A 462 24.11 -22.63 -14.38
N ASP A 463 24.83 -23.29 -15.28
CA ASP A 463 25.73 -24.42 -14.97
C ASP A 463 26.88 -23.96 -14.05
N ALA A 464 27.49 -22.82 -14.35
CA ALA A 464 28.56 -22.26 -13.51
C ALA A 464 28.10 -21.88 -12.12
N ILE A 465 26.93 -21.23 -11.98
CA ILE A 465 26.33 -20.85 -10.69
C ILE A 465 26.04 -22.10 -9.86
N THR A 466 25.45 -23.13 -10.47
CA THR A 466 25.14 -24.39 -9.79
C THR A 466 26.42 -25.11 -9.33
N LYS A 467 27.44 -25.15 -10.18
CA LYS A 467 28.76 -25.74 -9.85
C LYS A 467 29.41 -25.05 -8.65
N HIS A 468 29.21 -23.75 -8.47
CA HIS A 468 29.76 -22.97 -7.36
C HIS A 468 28.82 -22.91 -6.13
N GLY A 469 27.80 -23.77 -6.05
CA GLY A 469 27.01 -23.99 -4.84
C GLY A 469 25.84 -23.03 -4.63
N TYR A 470 25.51 -22.17 -5.60
CA TYR A 470 24.31 -21.32 -5.50
C TYR A 470 23.04 -22.16 -5.61
N PRO A 471 22.15 -22.16 -4.61
CA PRO A 471 20.97 -23.00 -4.63
C PRO A 471 19.90 -22.42 -5.57
N PRO A 472 19.21 -23.27 -6.37
CA PRO A 472 18.11 -22.82 -7.22
C PRO A 472 16.87 -22.43 -6.40
N SER A 473 16.72 -22.97 -5.18
CA SER A 473 15.65 -22.68 -4.22
C SER A 473 16.16 -22.90 -2.80
N ALA A 474 15.61 -22.16 -1.84
CA ALA A 474 15.85 -22.43 -0.43
C ALA A 474 15.30 -23.82 -0.06
N ASN A 475 16.07 -24.58 0.72
CA ASN A 475 15.62 -25.87 1.22
C ASN A 475 14.70 -25.67 2.43
N PRO A 476 13.41 -26.06 2.37
CA PRO A 476 12.50 -25.86 3.50
C PRO A 476 12.96 -26.53 4.81
N ALA A 477 13.73 -27.61 4.73
CA ALA A 477 14.26 -28.30 5.91
C ALA A 477 15.39 -27.52 6.63
N GLU A 478 16.00 -26.56 5.97
CA GLU A 478 17.10 -25.76 6.49
C GLU A 478 16.65 -24.36 6.95
N ILE A 479 15.38 -24.00 6.68
CA ILE A 479 14.81 -22.71 7.13
C ILE A 479 14.62 -22.74 8.64
N ASN A 480 15.20 -21.78 9.33
CA ASN A 480 14.86 -21.51 10.72
C ASN A 480 13.57 -20.68 10.78
N TYR A 481 12.43 -21.37 10.81
CA TYR A 481 11.10 -20.75 10.77
C TYR A 481 10.88 -19.75 11.93
N VAL A 482 11.33 -20.10 13.14
CA VAL A 482 11.14 -19.27 14.34
C VAL A 482 11.87 -17.95 14.20
N MET A 483 13.16 -17.99 13.85
CA MET A 483 13.97 -16.77 13.71
C MET A 483 13.52 -15.94 12.51
N THR A 484 13.15 -16.57 11.41
CA THR A 484 12.61 -15.86 10.22
C THR A 484 11.31 -15.14 10.55
N VAL A 485 10.35 -15.80 11.24
CA VAL A 485 9.10 -15.17 11.68
C VAL A 485 9.38 -14.05 12.68
N LEU A 486 10.32 -14.23 13.61
CA LEU A 486 10.69 -13.19 14.57
C LEU A 486 11.19 -11.92 13.87
N LEU A 487 12.12 -12.06 12.93
CA LEU A 487 12.65 -10.92 12.17
C LEU A 487 11.57 -10.23 11.34
N LEU A 488 10.72 -10.99 10.68
CA LEU A 488 9.57 -10.45 9.95
C LEU A 488 8.58 -9.75 10.89
N THR A 489 8.33 -10.29 12.08
CA THR A 489 7.46 -9.66 13.09
C THR A 489 8.04 -8.35 13.58
N ILE A 490 9.37 -8.25 13.75
CA ILE A 490 10.04 -6.98 14.10
C ILE A 490 9.80 -5.94 13.00
N LEU A 491 9.91 -6.30 11.72
CA LEU A 491 9.58 -5.41 10.61
C LEU A 491 8.12 -4.95 10.66
N VAL A 492 7.18 -5.86 10.95
CA VAL A 492 5.76 -5.51 11.13
C VAL A 492 5.56 -4.56 12.31
N ILE A 493 6.28 -4.75 13.43
CA ILE A 493 6.24 -3.82 14.57
C ILE A 493 6.68 -2.42 14.14
N TYR A 494 7.72 -2.28 13.31
CA TYR A 494 8.11 -0.96 12.78
C TYR A 494 7.00 -0.33 11.93
N VAL A 495 6.33 -1.13 11.12
CA VAL A 495 5.13 -0.68 10.38
C VAL A 495 4.06 -0.17 11.36
N THR A 496 3.79 -0.89 12.44
CA THR A 496 2.77 -0.46 13.41
C THR A 496 3.14 0.81 14.16
N LEU A 497 4.44 1.04 14.44
CA LEU A 497 4.92 2.28 15.05
C LEU A 497 4.64 3.50 14.17
N VAL A 498 4.92 3.40 12.87
CA VAL A 498 4.73 4.54 11.96
C VAL A 498 3.28 4.69 11.50
N TYR A 499 2.54 3.60 11.35
CA TYR A 499 1.23 3.61 10.71
C TYR A 499 0.07 3.76 11.69
N ALA A 500 0.16 3.23 12.92
CA ALA A 500 -0.94 3.34 13.87
C ALA A 500 -1.30 4.79 14.24
N PRO A 501 -0.34 5.70 14.54
CA PRO A 501 -0.67 7.08 14.90
C PRO A 501 -0.86 8.02 13.72
N ILE A 502 -0.47 7.63 12.47
CA ILE A 502 -0.37 8.55 11.34
C ILE A 502 -1.71 9.21 10.99
N ALA A 503 -2.81 8.44 11.03
CA ALA A 503 -4.15 8.95 10.71
C ALA A 503 -4.57 10.07 11.68
N ALA A 504 -4.40 9.86 12.98
CA ALA A 504 -4.67 10.88 13.99
C ALA A 504 -3.77 12.11 13.79
N TRP A 505 -2.46 11.90 13.58
CA TRP A 505 -1.51 12.99 13.38
C TRP A 505 -1.87 13.86 12.18
N LEU A 506 -2.12 13.25 11.02
CA LEU A 506 -2.49 13.98 9.80
C LEU A 506 -3.80 14.77 9.98
N VAL A 507 -4.83 14.17 10.59
CA VAL A 507 -6.11 14.86 10.86
C VAL A 507 -5.90 16.07 11.77
N GLU A 508 -5.01 15.97 12.76
CA GLU A 508 -4.68 17.02 13.72
C GLU A 508 -3.80 18.13 13.14
N LEU A 509 -3.16 17.92 11.98
CA LEU A 509 -2.34 18.95 11.30
C LEU A 509 -3.16 19.95 10.51
N PHE A 510 -4.29 19.52 9.90
CA PHE A 510 -5.01 20.33 8.92
C PHE A 510 -6.31 20.93 9.46
N PRO A 511 -6.63 22.20 9.10
CA PRO A 511 -7.92 22.84 9.42
C PRO A 511 -9.10 22.03 8.88
N THR A 512 -10.22 21.98 9.65
CA THR A 512 -11.40 21.18 9.33
C THR A 512 -11.95 21.44 7.93
N ARG A 513 -11.94 22.71 7.48
CA ARG A 513 -12.53 23.17 6.21
C ARG A 513 -11.78 22.73 4.95
N ILE A 514 -10.49 22.34 5.10
CA ILE A 514 -9.62 21.86 4.00
C ILE A 514 -8.93 20.54 4.35
N ARG A 515 -9.36 19.90 5.41
CA ARG A 515 -8.68 18.74 6.00
C ARG A 515 -8.60 17.58 5.01
N TYR A 516 -9.68 17.32 4.28
CA TYR A 516 -9.69 16.21 3.33
C TYR A 516 -8.73 16.46 2.17
N SER A 517 -8.79 17.62 1.53
CA SER A 517 -7.85 18.01 0.48
C SER A 517 -6.41 18.02 1.00
N GLY A 518 -6.20 18.64 2.16
CA GLY A 518 -4.87 18.89 2.72
C GLY A 518 -4.11 17.63 3.09
N LEU A 519 -4.78 16.66 3.74
CA LEU A 519 -4.09 15.42 4.18
C LEU A 519 -4.02 14.35 3.08
N SER A 520 -5.02 14.28 2.17
CA SER A 520 -5.08 13.20 1.19
C SER A 520 -3.92 13.26 0.19
N LEU A 521 -3.56 14.47 -0.30
CA LEU A 521 -2.50 14.58 -1.27
C LEU A 521 -1.12 14.12 -0.74
N PRO A 522 -0.60 14.62 0.39
CA PRO A 522 0.67 14.13 0.92
C PRO A 522 0.65 12.65 1.27
N TYR A 523 -0.47 12.13 1.80
CA TYR A 523 -0.61 10.72 2.08
C TYR A 523 -0.51 9.86 0.82
N HIS A 524 -1.19 10.25 -0.26
CA HIS A 524 -1.19 9.46 -1.49
C HIS A 524 0.05 9.67 -2.37
N ILE A 525 0.77 10.78 -2.26
CA ILE A 525 2.12 10.90 -2.83
C ILE A 525 3.09 10.00 -2.06
N GLY A 526 3.06 10.01 -0.73
CA GLY A 526 3.88 9.15 0.11
C GLY A 526 3.65 7.66 -0.23
N ASN A 527 2.43 7.18 -0.04
CA ASN A 527 2.09 5.78 -0.26
C ASN A 527 2.07 5.36 -1.74
N GLY A 528 1.67 6.25 -2.66
CA GLY A 528 1.62 5.95 -4.08
C GLY A 528 2.99 5.95 -4.75
N TRP A 529 3.77 7.02 -4.56
CA TRP A 529 5.03 7.19 -5.26
C TRP A 529 6.23 6.66 -4.46
N PHE A 530 6.42 7.11 -3.20
CA PHE A 530 7.54 6.63 -2.40
C PHE A 530 7.38 5.15 -2.02
N GLY A 531 6.19 4.72 -1.61
CA GLY A 531 5.90 3.34 -1.25
C GLY A 531 5.64 2.44 -2.46
N GLY A 532 4.73 2.85 -3.37
CA GLY A 532 4.29 2.01 -4.48
C GLY A 532 5.38 1.67 -5.50
N PHE A 533 6.34 2.58 -5.74
CA PHE A 533 7.49 2.32 -6.59
C PHE A 533 8.71 1.73 -5.84
N LEU A 534 8.62 1.54 -4.51
CA LEU A 534 9.73 1.01 -3.72
C LEU A 534 10.27 -0.31 -4.27
N PRO A 535 9.47 -1.35 -4.57
CA PRO A 535 10.02 -2.61 -5.05
C PRO A 535 10.81 -2.44 -6.36
N ALA A 536 10.27 -1.67 -7.32
CA ALA A 536 10.93 -1.42 -8.59
C ALA A 536 12.26 -0.66 -8.40
N THR A 537 12.27 0.35 -7.53
CA THR A 537 13.45 1.15 -7.22
C THR A 537 14.54 0.30 -6.54
N VAL A 538 14.14 -0.50 -5.54
CA VAL A 538 15.06 -1.37 -4.80
C VAL A 538 15.72 -2.40 -5.72
N PHE A 539 14.93 -3.10 -6.55
CA PHE A 539 15.48 -4.07 -7.50
C PHE A 539 16.36 -3.42 -8.57
N ALA A 540 16.06 -2.19 -9.00
CA ALA A 540 16.91 -1.45 -9.93
C ALA A 540 18.27 -1.08 -9.30
N ILE A 541 18.29 -0.69 -8.03
CA ILE A 541 19.53 -0.44 -7.28
C ILE A 541 20.34 -1.73 -7.13
N VAL A 542 19.71 -2.84 -6.76
CA VAL A 542 20.34 -4.16 -6.68
C VAL A 542 20.95 -4.56 -8.03
N ALA A 543 20.21 -4.38 -9.13
CA ALA A 543 20.71 -4.67 -10.47
C ALA A 543 21.86 -3.76 -10.90
N ALA A 544 21.89 -2.51 -10.46
CA ALA A 544 22.98 -1.60 -10.76
C ALA A 544 24.25 -1.92 -9.98
N THR A 545 24.12 -2.25 -8.70
CA THR A 545 25.26 -2.43 -7.78
C THR A 545 25.77 -3.87 -7.73
N GLY A 546 24.90 -4.84 -7.87
CA GLY A 546 25.21 -6.27 -7.72
C GLY A 546 25.09 -6.81 -6.30
N ASP A 547 24.82 -5.97 -5.30
CA ASP A 547 24.64 -6.39 -3.92
C ASP A 547 23.14 -6.47 -3.58
N ILE A 548 22.68 -7.64 -3.13
CA ILE A 548 21.27 -7.90 -2.78
C ILE A 548 20.74 -7.01 -1.66
N TYR A 549 21.60 -6.42 -0.86
CA TYR A 549 21.23 -5.52 0.23
C TYR A 549 21.26 -4.04 -0.15
N SER A 550 21.91 -3.67 -1.25
CA SER A 550 22.11 -2.27 -1.63
C SER A 550 20.79 -1.52 -1.86
N GLY A 551 19.75 -2.23 -2.30
CA GLY A 551 18.43 -1.66 -2.47
C GLY A 551 17.81 -1.11 -1.18
N LEU A 552 18.23 -1.59 0.00
CA LEU A 552 17.78 -1.09 1.29
C LEU A 552 18.15 0.38 1.55
N TRP A 553 19.13 0.93 0.83
CA TRP A 553 19.44 2.34 0.92
C TRP A 553 18.26 3.24 0.56
N TYR A 554 17.41 2.82 -0.36
CA TYR A 554 16.24 3.63 -0.72
C TYR A 554 15.28 3.85 0.47
N PRO A 555 14.72 2.82 1.12
CA PRO A 555 13.86 3.03 2.29
C PRO A 555 14.62 3.67 3.47
N ILE A 556 15.90 3.39 3.67
CA ILE A 556 16.71 3.98 4.74
C ILE A 556 16.86 5.49 4.55
N VAL A 557 17.24 5.94 3.35
CA VAL A 557 17.43 7.37 3.06
C VAL A 557 16.11 8.14 3.19
N VAL A 558 15.01 7.59 2.66
CA VAL A 558 13.70 8.24 2.76
C VAL A 558 13.20 8.27 4.21
N ALA A 559 13.37 7.18 4.98
CA ALA A 559 13.00 7.15 6.39
C ALA A 559 13.86 8.12 7.23
N ALA A 560 15.17 8.20 6.96
CA ALA A 560 16.08 9.16 7.61
C ALA A 560 15.69 10.60 7.30
N MET A 561 15.37 10.91 6.05
CA MET A 561 14.83 12.23 5.66
C MET A 561 13.57 12.54 6.45
N SER A 562 12.61 11.60 6.51
CA SER A 562 11.35 11.80 7.24
C SER A 562 11.57 11.92 8.74
N PHE A 563 12.53 11.19 9.31
CA PHE A 563 12.92 11.35 10.70
C PHE A 563 13.42 12.78 10.98
N VAL A 564 14.36 13.29 10.18
CA VAL A 564 14.94 14.62 10.38
C VAL A 564 13.89 15.72 10.16
N VAL A 565 13.13 15.66 9.07
CA VAL A 565 12.09 16.67 8.77
C VAL A 565 10.98 16.63 9.83
N GLY A 566 10.53 15.43 10.20
CA GLY A 566 9.50 15.24 11.23
C GLY A 566 9.97 15.72 12.61
N LEU A 567 11.22 15.44 12.97
CA LEU A 567 11.81 15.85 14.24
C LEU A 567 11.88 17.38 14.37
N ILE A 568 12.35 18.06 13.32
CA ILE A 568 12.64 19.50 13.38
C ILE A 568 11.38 20.34 13.12
N PHE A 569 10.56 19.98 12.13
CA PHE A 569 9.56 20.87 11.58
C PHE A 569 8.10 20.50 11.91
N LEU A 570 7.82 19.21 12.19
CA LEU A 570 6.44 18.82 12.51
C LEU A 570 6.17 18.94 14.02
N PRO A 571 5.03 19.55 14.42
CA PRO A 571 4.66 19.65 15.82
C PRO A 571 4.12 18.31 16.36
N GLU A 572 4.21 18.13 17.69
CA GLU A 572 3.34 17.18 18.38
C GLU A 572 1.91 17.71 18.42
N THR A 573 0.93 16.82 18.24
CA THR A 573 -0.47 17.23 18.06
C THR A 573 -1.46 16.59 19.02
N LYS A 574 -1.04 15.67 19.90
CA LYS A 574 -1.94 14.86 20.74
C LYS A 574 -2.98 15.66 21.54
N ASP A 575 -2.60 16.85 21.99
CA ASP A 575 -3.46 17.73 22.79
C ASP A 575 -4.23 18.77 21.94
N ARG A 576 -4.04 18.73 20.61
CA ARG A 576 -4.63 19.72 19.71
C ARG A 576 -6.14 19.53 19.60
N ASP A 577 -6.85 20.64 19.69
CA ASP A 577 -8.30 20.67 19.49
C ASP A 577 -8.62 20.84 17.99
N ILE A 578 -9.06 19.76 17.34
CA ILE A 578 -9.37 19.77 15.90
C ILE A 578 -10.60 20.59 15.53
N THR A 579 -11.36 21.06 16.50
CA THR A 579 -12.53 21.92 16.27
C THR A 579 -12.16 23.40 16.15
N LYS A 580 -10.93 23.74 16.56
CA LYS A 580 -10.43 25.13 16.63
C LYS A 580 -9.38 25.45 15.56
N ILE A 581 -9.07 24.49 14.68
CA ILE A 581 -8.09 24.64 13.60
C ILE A 581 -8.76 24.63 12.23
#